data_b470f72f2f69c85ea32bd33a97f995f5
#
_entry.id   b470f72f2f69c85ea32bd33a97f995f5
#
_cell.length_a   1.000
_cell.length_b   1.000
_cell.length_c   1.000
_cell.angle_alpha   90.00
_cell.angle_beta   90.00
_cell.angle_gamma   90.00
#
_symmetry.space_group_name_H-M   'P 1'
#
loop_
_entity.id
_entity.type
_entity.pdbx_description
1 polymer ?
#
loop_
_entity_poly.entity_id
_entity_poly.type
_entity_poly.pdbx_seq_one_letter_code
_entity_poly.pdbx_strand_id
1 'polypeptide(L)'
;MPNKDLRDWVTDLKKNNQLQIVSGADREEEIGAIVDIQMRQMTNPAVLFDDIPGYPKGYRVLANILTSVPRINLALDEPIDKSEVELVDYWRTYMKNQPTHDPIEVNGGPLLDNVYEGKDIDITKIPTPRWHEHDGGYFIGTACMVVMKDPDSGWINYGAYRVQSQGPSTASLMTSKGKHGDIIRNKYHEKGEPCPVAVVVGMHPALFMVAGLEMPYGKNEYDCAGGLIGEGIEIINMPKTGLPVPANAEIAFEGFIHPDDRIDEGPLGEWTGYYAGGATTQPAIRLETFMHRDNPILL
;
A
#
# COMPACT_ATOMS: atom_id res chain seq x y z
N MET A 1 -6.35 4.41 -22.94
CA MET A 1 -7.26 4.17 -21.79
C MET A 1 -6.40 4.27 -20.54
N PRO A 2 -6.85 4.91 -19.51
CA PRO A 2 -6.10 4.98 -18.27
C PRO A 2 -5.76 3.59 -17.73
N ASN A 3 -4.65 3.47 -17.00
CA ASN A 3 -4.26 2.23 -16.34
C ASN A 3 -5.33 1.88 -15.29
N LYS A 4 -5.79 0.63 -15.27
CA LYS A 4 -6.83 0.18 -14.33
C LYS A 4 -6.25 -0.35 -13.02
N ASP A 5 -5.01 -0.87 -13.07
CA ASP A 5 -4.35 -1.47 -11.92
C ASP A 5 -2.82 -1.28 -11.96
N LEU A 6 -2.15 -1.84 -10.96
CA LEU A 6 -0.68 -1.83 -10.91
C LEU A 6 -0.03 -2.51 -12.11
N ARG A 7 -0.60 -3.60 -12.64
CA ARG A 7 0.01 -4.38 -13.74
C ARG A 7 -0.05 -3.65 -15.07
N ASP A 8 -1.12 -2.94 -15.32
CA ASP A 8 -1.23 -2.06 -16.50
C ASP A 8 -0.15 -0.99 -16.44
N TRP A 9 0.01 -0.34 -15.30
CA TRP A 9 1.03 0.67 -15.09
C TRP A 9 2.46 0.10 -15.20
N VAL A 10 2.74 -1.09 -14.63
CA VAL A 10 4.03 -1.80 -14.82
C VAL A 10 4.31 -2.10 -16.28
N THR A 11 3.26 -2.43 -17.05
CA THR A 11 3.39 -2.63 -18.50
C THR A 11 3.81 -1.35 -19.20
N ASP A 12 3.25 -0.21 -18.82
CA ASP A 12 3.62 1.09 -19.37
C ASP A 12 5.01 1.54 -18.92
N LEU A 13 5.43 1.24 -17.71
CA LEU A 13 6.83 1.44 -17.28
C LEU A 13 7.80 0.69 -18.19
N LYS A 14 7.49 -0.57 -18.51
CA LYS A 14 8.33 -1.41 -19.38
C LYS A 14 8.41 -0.82 -20.80
N LYS A 15 7.29 -0.41 -21.38
CA LYS A 15 7.24 0.23 -22.73
C LYS A 15 8.08 1.51 -22.79
N ASN A 16 8.16 2.25 -21.70
CA ASN A 16 8.84 3.54 -21.61
C ASN A 16 10.27 3.44 -21.02
N ASN A 17 10.84 2.26 -20.91
CA ASN A 17 12.17 2.02 -20.32
C ASN A 17 12.33 2.58 -18.89
N GLN A 18 11.25 2.58 -18.10
CA GLN A 18 11.23 3.03 -16.70
C GLN A 18 11.27 1.86 -15.71
N LEU A 19 11.46 0.62 -16.18
CA LEU A 19 11.48 -0.59 -15.37
C LEU A 19 12.75 -1.38 -15.58
N GLN A 20 13.41 -1.76 -14.50
CA GLN A 20 14.47 -2.77 -14.46
C GLN A 20 13.90 -4.06 -13.84
N ILE A 21 14.27 -5.21 -14.39
CA ILE A 21 13.93 -6.52 -13.82
C ILE A 21 15.19 -7.13 -13.24
N VAL A 22 15.12 -7.61 -12.01
CA VAL A 22 16.20 -8.32 -11.30
C VAL A 22 15.67 -9.68 -10.87
N SER A 23 16.33 -10.76 -11.31
CA SER A 23 15.90 -12.13 -11.01
C SER A 23 16.84 -12.78 -10.01
N GLY A 24 16.28 -13.53 -9.06
CA GLY A 24 17.05 -14.35 -8.12
C GLY A 24 17.65 -13.60 -6.92
N ALA A 25 17.33 -12.30 -6.74
CA ALA A 25 17.77 -11.56 -5.56
C ALA A 25 17.06 -12.08 -4.30
N ASP A 26 17.81 -12.30 -3.22
CA ASP A 26 17.22 -12.70 -1.95
C ASP A 26 16.57 -11.52 -1.19
N ARG A 27 15.61 -11.85 -0.34
CA ARG A 27 14.86 -10.84 0.40
C ARG A 27 15.57 -10.31 1.65
N GLU A 28 16.60 -11.00 2.14
CA GLU A 28 17.24 -10.67 3.42
C GLU A 28 18.26 -9.54 3.28
N GLU A 29 19.04 -9.58 2.19
CA GLU A 29 20.16 -8.65 2.01
C GLU A 29 20.14 -7.96 0.65
N GLU A 30 19.80 -8.67 -0.43
CA GLU A 30 20.02 -8.16 -1.78
C GLU A 30 18.92 -7.20 -2.25
N ILE A 31 17.64 -7.50 -2.04
CA ILE A 31 16.55 -6.64 -2.50
C ILE A 31 16.67 -5.24 -1.90
N GLY A 32 16.82 -5.13 -0.58
CA GLY A 32 16.96 -3.84 0.10
C GLY A 32 18.18 -3.05 -0.36
N ALA A 33 19.34 -3.72 -0.48
CA ALA A 33 20.58 -3.10 -0.94
C ALA A 33 20.49 -2.60 -2.38
N ILE A 34 19.89 -3.40 -3.30
CA ILE A 34 19.67 -3.00 -4.70
C ILE A 34 18.75 -1.78 -4.78
N VAL A 35 17.67 -1.76 -4.00
CA VAL A 35 16.74 -0.62 -3.95
C VAL A 35 17.44 0.65 -3.46
N ASP A 36 18.25 0.57 -2.38
CA ASP A 36 19.00 1.70 -1.84
C ASP A 36 20.02 2.25 -2.85
N ILE A 37 20.74 1.37 -3.54
CA ILE A 37 21.69 1.76 -4.58
C ILE A 37 20.97 2.44 -5.76
N GLN A 38 19.88 1.86 -6.23
CA GLN A 38 19.14 2.36 -7.41
C GLN A 38 18.51 3.73 -7.14
N MET A 39 17.89 3.93 -5.99
CA MET A 39 17.24 5.22 -5.70
C MET A 39 18.21 6.40 -5.58
N ARG A 40 19.52 6.14 -5.38
CA ARG A 40 20.57 7.16 -5.31
C ARG A 40 21.16 7.49 -6.69
N GLN A 41 20.78 6.77 -7.74
CA GLN A 41 21.27 7.02 -9.09
C GLN A 41 20.42 8.07 -9.81
N MET A 42 21.03 8.81 -10.74
CA MET A 42 20.32 9.80 -11.57
C MET A 42 19.24 9.16 -12.44
N THR A 43 19.46 7.94 -12.89
CA THR A 43 18.50 7.15 -13.69
C THR A 43 17.89 6.07 -12.82
N ASN A 44 17.19 6.42 -11.76
CA ASN A 44 16.64 5.47 -10.81
C ASN A 44 15.34 4.78 -11.31
N PRO A 45 15.40 3.73 -12.15
CA PRO A 45 14.20 3.06 -12.62
C PRO A 45 13.41 2.43 -11.47
N ALA A 46 12.13 2.13 -11.69
CA ALA A 46 11.43 1.17 -10.85
C ALA A 46 12.08 -0.20 -11.00
N VAL A 47 12.14 -0.98 -9.92
CA VAL A 47 12.80 -2.29 -9.93
C VAL A 47 11.78 -3.36 -9.59
N LEU A 48 11.59 -4.32 -10.50
CA LEU A 48 10.76 -5.50 -10.29
C LEU A 48 11.68 -6.70 -10.02
N PHE A 49 11.56 -7.27 -8.84
CA PHE A 49 12.25 -8.49 -8.44
C PHE A 49 11.36 -9.69 -8.71
N ASP A 50 11.90 -10.69 -9.38
CA ASP A 50 11.25 -11.98 -9.63
C ASP A 50 12.15 -13.17 -9.26
N ASP A 51 11.61 -14.40 -9.33
CA ASP A 51 12.31 -15.63 -8.95
C ASP A 51 13.03 -15.51 -7.58
N ILE A 52 12.34 -14.94 -6.59
CA ILE A 52 12.89 -14.68 -5.25
C ILE A 52 13.13 -16.02 -4.54
N PRO A 53 14.36 -16.33 -4.06
CA PRO A 53 14.68 -17.59 -3.42
C PRO A 53 13.77 -17.91 -2.24
N GLY A 54 13.26 -19.16 -2.19
CA GLY A 54 12.38 -19.63 -1.11
C GLY A 54 10.89 -19.30 -1.30
N TYR A 55 10.50 -18.61 -2.37
CA TYR A 55 9.12 -18.25 -2.67
C TYR A 55 8.61 -18.89 -3.97
N PRO A 56 7.28 -19.04 -4.12
CA PRO A 56 6.71 -19.56 -5.35
C PRO A 56 7.10 -18.69 -6.56
N LYS A 57 7.37 -19.36 -7.68
CA LYS A 57 7.64 -18.67 -8.94
C LYS A 57 6.47 -17.74 -9.30
N GLY A 58 6.77 -16.50 -9.67
CA GLY A 58 5.76 -15.50 -9.99
C GLY A 58 5.40 -14.57 -8.81
N TYR A 59 5.83 -14.88 -7.58
CA TYR A 59 5.73 -13.93 -6.47
C TYR A 59 6.84 -12.90 -6.62
N ARG A 60 6.48 -11.62 -6.60
CA ARG A 60 7.36 -10.52 -7.01
C ARG A 60 7.34 -9.38 -5.99
N VAL A 61 8.38 -8.56 -6.05
CA VAL A 61 8.48 -7.30 -5.31
C VAL A 61 8.75 -6.17 -6.29
N LEU A 62 8.03 -5.07 -6.18
CA LEU A 62 8.23 -3.87 -6.99
C LEU A 62 8.60 -2.69 -6.10
N ALA A 63 9.67 -1.99 -6.40
CA ALA A 63 10.17 -0.87 -5.62
C ALA A 63 10.47 0.35 -6.49
N ASN A 64 10.73 1.51 -5.83
CA ASN A 64 11.04 2.79 -6.48
C ASN A 64 9.96 3.30 -7.43
N ILE A 65 8.69 3.06 -7.13
CA ILE A 65 7.58 3.30 -8.05
C ILE A 65 7.38 4.78 -8.41
N LEU A 66 7.41 5.68 -7.44
CA LEU A 66 7.08 7.11 -7.59
C LEU A 66 8.28 8.04 -7.33
N THR A 67 9.50 7.57 -7.57
CA THR A 67 10.73 8.31 -7.29
C THR A 67 11.23 9.15 -8.49
N SER A 68 10.44 9.28 -9.57
CA SER A 68 10.77 10.15 -10.70
C SER A 68 9.52 10.75 -11.35
N VAL A 69 9.69 11.94 -11.91
CA VAL A 69 8.61 12.67 -12.62
C VAL A 69 8.02 11.86 -13.77
N PRO A 70 8.80 11.20 -14.66
CA PRO A 70 8.24 10.36 -15.70
C PRO A 70 7.28 9.28 -15.20
N ARG A 71 7.60 8.62 -14.07
CA ARG A 71 6.74 7.57 -13.50
C ARG A 71 5.49 8.13 -12.84
N ILE A 72 5.60 9.28 -12.19
CA ILE A 72 4.44 10.00 -11.66
C ILE A 72 3.51 10.42 -12.80
N ASN A 73 4.06 10.97 -13.88
CA ASN A 73 3.28 11.34 -15.06
C ASN A 73 2.51 10.14 -15.63
N LEU A 74 3.19 8.99 -15.81
CA LEU A 74 2.54 7.75 -16.27
C LEU A 74 1.43 7.26 -15.30
N ALA A 75 1.60 7.45 -14.00
CA ALA A 75 0.58 7.07 -13.01
C ALA A 75 -0.66 7.99 -13.04
N LEU A 76 -0.52 9.18 -13.60
CA LEU A 76 -1.58 10.19 -13.76
C LEU A 76 -2.17 10.23 -15.18
N ASP A 77 -1.81 9.27 -16.04
CA ASP A 77 -2.14 9.24 -17.48
C ASP A 77 -1.72 10.53 -18.22
N GLU A 78 -0.61 11.12 -17.77
CA GLU A 78 -0.03 12.34 -18.32
C GLU A 78 1.16 12.01 -19.26
N PRO A 79 1.51 12.90 -20.21
CA PRO A 79 2.69 12.72 -21.05
C PRO A 79 3.95 12.49 -20.23
N ILE A 80 4.72 11.44 -20.56
CA ILE A 80 5.90 11.02 -19.81
C ILE A 80 6.98 12.12 -19.70
N ASP A 81 7.07 12.97 -20.71
CA ASP A 81 8.04 14.08 -20.84
C ASP A 81 7.57 15.39 -20.19
N LYS A 82 6.42 15.39 -19.53
CA LYS A 82 5.94 16.52 -18.75
C LYS A 82 6.97 16.88 -17.67
N SER A 83 7.36 18.14 -17.62
CA SER A 83 8.37 18.62 -16.68
C SER A 83 7.89 18.67 -15.24
N GLU A 84 8.83 18.80 -14.29
CA GLU A 84 8.51 19.00 -12.87
C GLU A 84 7.59 20.20 -12.63
N VAL A 85 7.83 21.32 -13.33
CA VAL A 85 7.03 22.55 -13.19
C VAL A 85 5.59 22.31 -13.67
N GLU A 86 5.42 21.63 -14.79
CA GLU A 86 4.10 21.28 -15.32
C GLU A 86 3.38 20.29 -14.41
N LEU A 87 4.10 19.35 -13.78
CA LEU A 87 3.53 18.43 -12.80
C LEU A 87 3.08 19.17 -11.53
N VAL A 88 3.85 20.11 -11.03
CA VAL A 88 3.46 20.99 -9.90
C VAL A 88 2.19 21.79 -10.25
N ASP A 89 2.12 22.32 -11.48
CA ASP A 89 0.94 23.08 -11.94
C ASP A 89 -0.30 22.18 -12.09
N TYR A 90 -0.12 20.94 -12.54
CA TYR A 90 -1.16 19.90 -12.55
C TYR A 90 -1.70 19.67 -11.14
N TRP A 91 -0.84 19.40 -10.15
CA TRP A 91 -1.26 19.19 -8.77
C TRP A 91 -1.94 20.41 -8.16
N ARG A 92 -1.43 21.63 -8.42
CA ARG A 92 -2.07 22.87 -7.98
C ARG A 92 -3.49 22.98 -8.54
N THR A 93 -3.67 22.65 -9.80
CA THR A 93 -4.97 22.69 -10.48
C THR A 93 -5.90 21.62 -9.93
N TYR A 94 -5.41 20.39 -9.75
CA TYR A 94 -6.14 19.31 -9.13
C TYR A 94 -6.62 19.66 -7.72
N MET A 95 -5.72 20.13 -6.86
CA MET A 95 -6.05 20.51 -5.47
C MET A 95 -7.05 21.67 -5.40
N LYS A 96 -7.07 22.57 -6.39
CA LYS A 96 -8.05 23.65 -6.48
C LYS A 96 -9.43 23.15 -6.90
N ASN A 97 -9.50 22.28 -7.89
CA ASN A 97 -10.75 21.81 -8.50
C ASN A 97 -11.31 20.59 -7.80
N GLN A 98 -10.45 19.73 -7.28
CA GLN A 98 -10.74 18.47 -6.60
C GLN A 98 -11.82 17.64 -7.31
N PRO A 99 -11.62 17.25 -8.58
CA PRO A 99 -12.56 16.38 -9.28
C PRO A 99 -12.72 15.08 -8.50
N THR A 100 -13.92 14.51 -8.51
CA THR A 100 -14.23 13.26 -7.79
C THR A 100 -15.02 12.33 -8.67
N HIS A 101 -14.81 11.02 -8.50
CA HIS A 101 -15.68 9.96 -9.01
C HIS A 101 -15.94 8.97 -7.89
N ASP A 102 -17.21 8.72 -7.63
CA ASP A 102 -17.61 7.74 -6.61
C ASP A 102 -17.08 6.35 -6.94
N PRO A 103 -16.66 5.56 -5.93
CA PRO A 103 -16.24 4.18 -6.15
C PRO A 103 -17.39 3.33 -6.68
N ILE A 104 -17.05 2.30 -7.45
CA ILE A 104 -17.99 1.37 -8.08
C ILE A 104 -17.90 0.04 -7.37
N GLU A 105 -18.95 -0.35 -6.67
CA GLU A 105 -18.99 -1.67 -6.03
C GLU A 105 -19.18 -2.77 -7.09
N VAL A 106 -18.27 -3.76 -7.06
CA VAL A 106 -18.31 -4.91 -7.97
C VAL A 106 -18.38 -6.22 -7.17
N ASN A 107 -18.90 -7.29 -7.80
CA ASN A 107 -19.10 -8.57 -7.12
C ASN A 107 -17.86 -9.50 -7.17
N GLY A 108 -16.75 -9.04 -7.73
CA GLY A 108 -15.54 -9.83 -7.87
C GLY A 108 -14.40 -9.03 -8.46
N GLY A 109 -13.23 -9.65 -8.49
CA GLY A 109 -12.01 -9.07 -9.07
C GLY A 109 -10.83 -9.99 -8.83
N PRO A 110 -9.69 -9.71 -9.47
CA PRO A 110 -8.51 -10.59 -9.37
C PRO A 110 -7.95 -10.72 -7.95
N LEU A 111 -8.25 -9.78 -7.04
CA LEU A 111 -7.87 -9.91 -5.62
C LEU A 111 -8.44 -11.18 -4.98
N LEU A 112 -9.55 -11.72 -5.51
CA LEU A 112 -10.22 -12.92 -4.99
C LEU A 112 -9.67 -14.23 -5.58
N ASP A 113 -8.59 -14.22 -6.37
CA ASP A 113 -8.01 -15.44 -6.95
C ASP A 113 -7.59 -16.42 -5.85
N ASN A 114 -7.06 -15.91 -4.73
CA ASN A 114 -6.65 -16.69 -3.57
C ASN A 114 -7.18 -16.05 -2.28
N VAL A 115 -7.98 -16.78 -1.52
CA VAL A 115 -8.61 -16.32 -0.27
C VAL A 115 -8.31 -17.31 0.85
N TYR A 116 -7.78 -16.81 1.96
CA TYR A 116 -7.43 -17.59 3.14
C TYR A 116 -8.11 -17.02 4.38
N GLU A 117 -8.66 -17.90 5.22
CA GLU A 117 -9.33 -17.56 6.48
C GLU A 117 -8.85 -18.41 7.65
N GLY A 118 -8.97 -17.90 8.86
CA GLY A 118 -8.66 -18.60 10.10
C GLY A 118 -7.22 -19.15 10.12
N LYS A 119 -7.07 -20.46 10.33
CA LYS A 119 -5.75 -21.12 10.44
C LYS A 119 -4.93 -21.17 9.14
N ASP A 120 -5.57 -20.91 8.00
CA ASP A 120 -4.91 -20.97 6.70
C ASP A 120 -4.28 -19.60 6.31
N ILE A 121 -4.50 -18.58 7.11
CA ILE A 121 -3.88 -17.26 6.95
C ILE A 121 -2.38 -17.37 7.21
N ASP A 122 -1.60 -16.91 6.23
CA ASP A 122 -0.14 -16.81 6.37
C ASP A 122 0.42 -15.71 5.46
N ILE A 123 0.49 -14.48 5.98
CA ILE A 123 1.07 -13.34 5.26
C ILE A 123 2.59 -13.43 5.10
N THR A 124 3.26 -14.35 5.82
CA THR A 124 4.71 -14.57 5.70
C THR A 124 5.08 -15.28 4.39
N LYS A 125 4.09 -15.84 3.68
CA LYS A 125 4.25 -16.41 2.34
C LYS A 125 4.46 -15.35 1.25
N ILE A 126 4.22 -14.07 1.54
CA ILE A 126 4.58 -12.96 0.65
C ILE A 126 6.07 -12.65 0.83
N PRO A 127 6.84 -12.48 -0.25
CA PRO A 127 8.29 -12.26 -0.18
C PRO A 127 8.63 -10.84 0.30
N THR A 128 8.20 -10.50 1.50
CA THR A 128 8.47 -9.19 2.10
C THR A 128 9.96 -9.04 2.39
N PRO A 129 10.66 -8.05 1.81
CA PRO A 129 12.07 -7.86 2.04
C PRO A 129 12.39 -7.35 3.46
N ARG A 130 13.60 -7.64 3.92
CA ARG A 130 14.28 -6.81 4.90
C ARG A 130 14.85 -5.61 4.14
N TRP A 131 14.27 -4.43 4.35
CA TRP A 131 14.65 -3.25 3.56
C TRP A 131 16.02 -2.70 3.94
N HIS A 132 16.39 -2.78 5.24
CA HIS A 132 17.71 -2.33 5.74
C HIS A 132 18.23 -3.33 6.76
N GLU A 133 19.56 -3.37 6.92
CA GLU A 133 20.29 -4.35 7.73
C GLU A 133 19.78 -4.51 9.16
N HIS A 134 19.41 -3.39 9.81
CA HIS A 134 19.01 -3.37 11.22
C HIS A 134 17.49 -3.23 11.39
N ASP A 135 16.69 -3.48 10.35
CA ASP A 135 15.23 -3.50 10.49
C ASP A 135 14.79 -4.58 11.48
N GLY A 136 13.83 -4.23 12.35
CA GLY A 136 13.31 -5.12 13.39
C GLY A 136 12.42 -6.25 12.87
N GLY A 137 12.25 -6.38 11.55
CA GLY A 137 11.47 -7.41 10.90
C GLY A 137 11.09 -7.07 9.47
N TYR A 138 9.99 -7.67 8.98
CA TYR A 138 9.56 -7.56 7.60
C TYR A 138 8.37 -6.60 7.49
N PHE A 139 8.54 -5.50 6.80
CA PHE A 139 7.51 -4.48 6.64
C PHE A 139 6.74 -4.69 5.34
N ILE A 140 5.61 -5.41 5.44
CA ILE A 140 4.74 -5.73 4.30
C ILE A 140 4.00 -4.49 3.77
N GLY A 141 3.86 -3.46 4.59
CA GLY A 141 3.18 -2.22 4.23
C GLY A 141 4.10 -1.02 4.34
N THR A 142 5.11 -0.90 3.46
CA THR A 142 5.88 0.33 3.24
C THR A 142 5.22 1.22 2.20
N ALA A 143 4.57 0.62 1.20
CA ALA A 143 3.77 1.29 0.17
C ALA A 143 2.36 0.67 0.13
N CYS A 144 1.60 0.87 1.19
CA CYS A 144 0.25 0.33 1.35
C CYS A 144 -0.77 1.43 1.59
N MET A 145 -2.04 1.08 1.45
CA MET A 145 -3.16 1.85 1.97
C MET A 145 -3.84 1.05 3.08
N VAL A 146 -4.16 1.73 4.18
CA VAL A 146 -4.88 1.17 5.32
C VAL A 146 -6.26 1.79 5.36
N VAL A 147 -7.28 0.96 5.22
CA VAL A 147 -8.69 1.38 5.15
C VAL A 147 -9.34 1.20 6.51
N MET A 148 -10.02 2.23 6.97
CA MET A 148 -10.80 2.24 8.20
C MET A 148 -12.13 2.97 8.00
N LYS A 149 -13.10 2.70 8.85
CA LYS A 149 -14.41 3.35 8.83
C LYS A 149 -14.67 4.07 10.15
N ASP A 150 -15.02 5.35 10.08
CA ASP A 150 -15.40 6.11 11.26
C ASP A 150 -16.71 5.55 11.85
N PRO A 151 -16.73 5.15 13.15
CA PRO A 151 -17.90 4.49 13.74
C PRO A 151 -19.09 5.42 13.98
N ASP A 152 -18.90 6.73 13.92
CA ASP A 152 -19.97 7.71 14.19
C ASP A 152 -20.62 8.20 12.90
N SER A 153 -19.80 8.49 11.88
CA SER A 153 -20.28 9.05 10.60
C SER A 153 -20.43 8.03 9.47
N GLY A 154 -19.76 6.87 9.60
CA GLY A 154 -19.67 5.88 8.52
C GLY A 154 -18.67 6.27 7.41
N TRP A 155 -17.95 7.39 7.57
CA TRP A 155 -16.95 7.83 6.63
C TRP A 155 -15.84 6.79 6.46
N ILE A 156 -15.50 6.48 5.21
CA ILE A 156 -14.36 5.63 4.85
C ILE A 156 -13.14 6.53 4.67
N ASN A 157 -12.11 6.24 5.45
CA ASN A 157 -10.78 6.81 5.30
C ASN A 157 -9.82 5.74 4.84
N TYR A 158 -8.91 6.07 3.92
CA TYR A 158 -7.70 5.31 3.76
C TYR A 158 -6.46 6.20 3.79
N GLY A 159 -5.36 5.69 4.34
CA GLY A 159 -4.09 6.42 4.45
C GLY A 159 -2.89 5.49 4.37
N ALA A 160 -1.73 6.06 4.05
CA ALA A 160 -0.45 5.35 4.08
C ALA A 160 0.06 5.28 5.52
N TYR A 161 -0.03 4.10 6.13
CA TYR A 161 0.47 3.82 7.46
C TYR A 161 1.36 2.59 7.42
N ARG A 162 2.47 2.61 8.14
CA ARG A 162 3.45 1.53 8.15
C ARG A 162 2.89 0.27 8.81
N VAL A 163 3.08 -0.89 8.13
CA VAL A 163 2.62 -2.20 8.61
C VAL A 163 3.77 -3.19 8.60
N GLN A 164 4.08 -3.77 9.77
CA GLN A 164 5.06 -4.84 9.92
C GLN A 164 4.36 -6.20 10.07
N SER A 165 4.81 -7.21 9.35
CA SER A 165 4.41 -8.60 9.56
C SER A 165 4.96 -9.10 10.89
N GLN A 166 4.08 -9.64 11.75
CA GLN A 166 4.42 -10.13 13.09
C GLN A 166 4.17 -11.64 13.22
N GLY A 167 4.11 -12.33 12.08
CA GLY A 167 3.84 -13.75 11.99
C GLY A 167 2.73 -14.06 10.98
N PRO A 168 2.27 -15.30 10.89
CA PRO A 168 1.30 -15.73 9.88
C PRO A 168 0.00 -14.94 9.85
N SER A 169 -0.60 -14.67 11.01
CA SER A 169 -1.92 -14.04 11.14
C SER A 169 -1.93 -12.78 12.01
N THR A 170 -0.78 -12.15 12.17
CA THR A 170 -0.63 -10.93 12.96
C THR A 170 0.22 -9.90 12.24
N ALA A 171 -0.19 -8.64 12.30
CA ALA A 171 0.61 -7.51 11.86
C ALA A 171 0.58 -6.40 12.92
N SER A 172 1.55 -5.50 12.91
CA SER A 172 1.49 -4.25 13.68
C SER A 172 1.15 -3.10 12.76
N LEU A 173 0.46 -2.10 13.29
CA LEU A 173 0.09 -0.89 12.57
C LEU A 173 0.63 0.35 13.29
N MET A 174 1.54 1.06 12.64
CA MET A 174 2.02 2.34 13.16
C MET A 174 1.24 3.49 12.53
N THR A 175 0.42 4.16 13.35
CA THR A 175 -0.26 5.40 12.98
C THR A 175 0.26 6.54 13.85
N SER A 176 0.68 7.64 13.23
CA SER A 176 1.08 8.83 13.99
C SER A 176 -0.12 9.43 14.73
N LYS A 177 0.12 9.88 15.97
CA LYS A 177 -0.92 10.50 16.82
C LYS A 177 -1.59 11.67 16.11
N GLY A 178 -2.92 11.67 16.12
CA GLY A 178 -3.76 12.72 15.54
C GLY A 178 -4.01 12.59 14.03
N LYS A 179 -3.44 11.61 13.34
CA LYS A 179 -3.83 11.25 11.96
C LYS A 179 -5.17 10.53 11.95
N HIS A 180 -5.86 10.53 10.81
CA HIS A 180 -7.23 10.00 10.70
C HIS A 180 -7.35 8.56 11.20
N GLY A 181 -6.42 7.67 10.85
CA GLY A 181 -6.43 6.28 11.35
C GLY A 181 -6.28 6.18 12.87
N ASP A 182 -5.49 7.07 13.50
CA ASP A 182 -5.37 7.13 14.96
C ASP A 182 -6.67 7.62 15.60
N ILE A 183 -7.29 8.66 15.04
CA ILE A 183 -8.56 9.22 15.52
C ILE A 183 -9.67 8.16 15.42
N ILE A 184 -9.81 7.50 14.27
CA ILE A 184 -10.84 6.48 14.04
C ILE A 184 -10.66 5.31 15.00
N ARG A 185 -9.44 4.77 15.12
CA ARG A 185 -9.16 3.68 16.06
C ARG A 185 -9.53 4.05 17.49
N ASN A 186 -9.15 5.25 17.95
CA ASN A 186 -9.41 5.69 19.30
C ASN A 186 -10.93 5.80 19.58
N LYS A 187 -11.74 6.22 18.62
CA LYS A 187 -13.22 6.23 18.76
C LYS A 187 -13.81 4.83 19.03
N TYR A 188 -13.30 3.78 18.37
CA TYR A 188 -13.69 2.40 18.68
C TYR A 188 -13.26 2.00 20.09
N HIS A 189 -12.00 2.28 20.43
CA HIS A 189 -11.44 1.91 21.73
C HIS A 189 -12.11 2.62 22.90
N GLU A 190 -12.53 3.89 22.74
CA GLU A 190 -13.33 4.63 23.73
C GLU A 190 -14.68 3.98 24.00
N LYS A 191 -15.23 3.26 23.01
CA LYS A 191 -16.46 2.46 23.17
C LYS A 191 -16.20 1.04 23.69
N GLY A 192 -14.94 0.66 23.90
CA GLY A 192 -14.53 -0.70 24.26
C GLY A 192 -14.64 -1.70 23.11
N GLU A 193 -14.74 -1.23 21.88
CA GLU A 193 -14.94 -2.03 20.66
C GLU A 193 -13.61 -2.22 19.90
N PRO A 194 -13.41 -3.37 19.23
CA PRO A 194 -12.29 -3.55 18.32
C PRO A 194 -12.48 -2.71 17.06
N CYS A 195 -11.40 -2.07 16.59
CA CYS A 195 -11.41 -1.28 15.38
C CYS A 195 -11.20 -2.19 14.15
N PRO A 196 -12.15 -2.25 13.19
CA PRO A 196 -11.94 -2.97 11.94
C PRO A 196 -10.92 -2.24 11.07
N VAL A 197 -10.05 -3.01 10.41
CA VAL A 197 -9.01 -2.49 9.53
C VAL A 197 -8.80 -3.42 8.35
N ALA A 198 -8.57 -2.85 7.16
CA ALA A 198 -8.07 -3.57 6.00
C ALA A 198 -6.78 -2.91 5.50
N VAL A 199 -5.82 -3.73 5.13
CA VAL A 199 -4.54 -3.30 4.56
C VAL A 199 -4.46 -3.80 3.13
N VAL A 200 -4.12 -2.90 2.21
CA VAL A 200 -4.03 -3.19 0.77
C VAL A 200 -2.63 -2.84 0.27
N VAL A 201 -2.04 -3.74 -0.48
CA VAL A 201 -0.72 -3.57 -1.09
C VAL A 201 -0.80 -3.88 -2.58
N GLY A 202 -0.06 -3.13 -3.39
CA GLY A 202 -0.06 -3.36 -4.84
C GLY A 202 -1.33 -2.86 -5.54
N MET A 203 -1.85 -1.70 -5.14
CA MET A 203 -2.92 -0.98 -5.81
C MET A 203 -2.39 -0.07 -6.92
N HIS A 204 -3.28 0.48 -7.72
CA HIS A 204 -2.93 1.50 -8.71
C HIS A 204 -2.15 2.65 -8.04
N PRO A 205 -1.05 3.17 -8.64
CA PRO A 205 -0.20 4.18 -8.00
C PRO A 205 -0.92 5.46 -7.58
N ALA A 206 -1.96 5.89 -8.31
CA ALA A 206 -2.76 7.05 -7.93
C ALA A 206 -3.48 6.87 -6.57
N LEU A 207 -3.92 5.65 -6.24
CA LEU A 207 -4.47 5.35 -4.92
C LEU A 207 -3.42 5.54 -3.81
N PHE A 208 -2.18 5.08 -4.06
CA PHE A 208 -1.09 5.30 -3.11
C PHE A 208 -0.70 6.77 -2.97
N MET A 209 -0.73 7.55 -4.08
CA MET A 209 -0.52 8.99 -4.02
C MET A 209 -1.55 9.65 -3.11
N VAL A 210 -2.84 9.33 -3.27
CA VAL A 210 -3.92 9.89 -2.43
C VAL A 210 -3.78 9.42 -0.98
N ALA A 211 -3.38 8.16 -0.73
CA ALA A 211 -3.10 7.67 0.62
C ALA A 211 -2.02 8.48 1.36
N GLY A 212 -1.07 9.06 0.62
CA GLY A 212 -0.03 9.95 1.14
C GLY A 212 -0.44 11.41 1.27
N LEU A 213 -1.59 11.82 0.71
CA LEU A 213 -2.09 13.19 0.84
C LEU A 213 -2.82 13.39 2.17
N GLU A 214 -2.67 14.58 2.74
CA GLU A 214 -3.41 14.97 3.94
C GLU A 214 -4.77 15.58 3.54
N MET A 215 -5.75 14.69 3.30
CA MET A 215 -7.11 15.11 2.92
C MET A 215 -7.85 15.69 4.13
N PRO A 216 -8.80 16.61 3.94
CA PRO A 216 -9.65 17.09 5.02
C PRO A 216 -10.45 15.95 5.67
N TYR A 217 -10.63 16.01 6.99
CA TYR A 217 -11.45 15.05 7.72
C TYR A 217 -12.87 14.94 7.13
N GLY A 218 -13.34 13.72 6.92
CA GLY A 218 -14.66 13.43 6.33
C GLY A 218 -14.68 13.41 4.80
N LYS A 219 -13.56 13.70 4.13
CA LYS A 219 -13.44 13.57 2.68
C LYS A 219 -13.00 12.16 2.31
N ASN A 220 -13.74 11.51 1.42
CA ASN A 220 -13.45 10.15 0.98
C ASN A 220 -12.28 10.15 -0.01
N GLU A 221 -11.21 9.46 0.32
CA GLU A 221 -10.01 9.36 -0.51
C GLU A 221 -10.28 8.56 -1.80
N TYR A 222 -11.22 7.59 -1.82
CA TYR A 222 -11.59 6.88 -3.05
C TYR A 222 -12.15 7.81 -4.11
N ASP A 223 -13.01 8.75 -3.73
CA ASP A 223 -13.60 9.74 -4.64
C ASP A 223 -12.49 10.59 -5.27
N CYS A 224 -11.48 10.96 -4.46
CA CYS A 224 -10.34 11.74 -4.91
C CYS A 224 -9.44 10.96 -5.86
N ALA A 225 -9.17 9.69 -5.56
CA ALA A 225 -8.39 8.82 -6.44
C ALA A 225 -9.11 8.57 -7.78
N GLY A 226 -10.43 8.37 -7.73
CA GLY A 226 -11.26 8.32 -8.93
C GLY A 226 -11.15 9.59 -9.77
N GLY A 227 -11.12 10.76 -9.11
CA GLY A 227 -10.89 12.03 -9.79
C GLY A 227 -9.51 12.19 -10.44
N LEU A 228 -8.46 11.54 -9.91
CA LEU A 228 -7.14 11.48 -10.53
C LEU A 228 -7.11 10.56 -11.75
N ILE A 229 -7.78 9.42 -11.65
CA ILE A 229 -7.81 8.40 -12.70
C ILE A 229 -8.82 8.75 -13.81
N GLY A 230 -9.83 9.59 -13.47
CA GLY A 230 -10.91 9.99 -14.38
C GLY A 230 -12.09 9.01 -14.43
N GLU A 231 -12.10 8.00 -13.54
CA GLU A 231 -13.19 7.03 -13.39
C GLU A 231 -13.30 6.52 -11.95
N GLY A 232 -14.46 5.96 -11.57
CA GLY A 232 -14.67 5.39 -10.24
C GLY A 232 -13.81 4.15 -10.00
N ILE A 233 -13.23 4.05 -8.80
CA ILE A 233 -12.45 2.88 -8.38
C ILE A 233 -13.37 1.69 -8.18
N GLU A 234 -13.10 0.58 -8.86
CA GLU A 234 -13.79 -0.69 -8.60
C GLU A 234 -13.38 -1.24 -7.23
N ILE A 235 -14.38 -1.43 -6.35
CA ILE A 235 -14.18 -1.92 -4.99
C ILE A 235 -14.97 -3.18 -4.71
N ILE A 236 -14.45 -4.02 -3.82
CA ILE A 236 -15.17 -5.12 -3.16
C ILE A 236 -15.18 -4.88 -1.66
N ASN A 237 -16.20 -5.39 -0.98
CA ASN A 237 -16.26 -5.34 0.48
C ASN A 237 -15.57 -6.56 1.09
N MET A 238 -14.68 -6.33 2.05
CA MET A 238 -13.99 -7.40 2.78
C MET A 238 -15.00 -8.22 3.61
N PRO A 239 -14.87 -9.55 3.66
CA PRO A 239 -15.93 -10.44 4.18
C PRO A 239 -16.18 -10.34 5.69
N LYS A 240 -15.21 -9.93 6.51
CA LYS A 240 -15.35 -9.87 7.98
C LYS A 240 -15.55 -8.45 8.48
N THR A 241 -14.87 -7.47 7.90
CA THR A 241 -14.96 -6.07 8.33
C THR A 241 -15.97 -5.25 7.53
N GLY A 242 -16.33 -5.70 6.32
CA GLY A 242 -17.17 -4.92 5.40
C GLY A 242 -16.46 -3.68 4.85
N LEU A 243 -15.15 -3.55 5.03
CA LEU A 243 -14.38 -2.41 4.53
C LEU A 243 -14.17 -2.53 3.01
N PRO A 244 -14.36 -1.44 2.25
CA PRO A 244 -14.14 -1.45 0.81
C PRO A 244 -12.65 -1.48 0.50
N VAL A 245 -12.24 -2.37 -0.41
CA VAL A 245 -10.87 -2.44 -0.93
C VAL A 245 -10.89 -2.50 -2.46
N PRO A 246 -9.86 -2.01 -3.16
CA PRO A 246 -9.81 -2.09 -4.62
C PRO A 246 -9.84 -3.54 -5.10
N ALA A 247 -10.79 -3.86 -5.97
CA ALA A 247 -10.98 -5.21 -6.53
C ALA A 247 -9.78 -5.71 -7.34
N ASN A 248 -8.99 -4.76 -7.88
CA ASN A 248 -7.83 -4.98 -8.73
C ASN A 248 -6.48 -4.87 -7.97
N ALA A 249 -6.49 -4.83 -6.63
CA ALA A 249 -5.27 -4.84 -5.83
C ALA A 249 -4.53 -6.18 -5.93
N GLU A 250 -3.23 -6.18 -5.61
CA GLU A 250 -2.41 -7.40 -5.64
C GLU A 250 -2.58 -8.25 -4.39
N ILE A 251 -2.65 -7.59 -3.22
CA ILE A 251 -2.69 -8.21 -1.90
C ILE A 251 -3.62 -7.39 -1.01
N ALA A 252 -4.46 -8.05 -0.22
CA ALA A 252 -5.19 -7.42 0.87
C ALA A 252 -5.33 -8.37 2.06
N PHE A 253 -5.39 -7.82 3.24
CA PHE A 253 -5.75 -8.55 4.45
C PHE A 253 -6.56 -7.65 5.37
N GLU A 254 -7.44 -8.26 6.13
CA GLU A 254 -8.30 -7.56 7.08
C GLU A 254 -8.27 -8.22 8.45
N GLY A 255 -8.68 -7.46 9.45
CA GLY A 255 -8.80 -7.94 10.80
C GLY A 255 -9.23 -6.85 11.75
N PHE A 256 -8.92 -7.05 13.03
CA PHE A 256 -9.33 -6.15 14.09
C PHE A 256 -8.16 -5.74 14.98
N ILE A 257 -8.18 -4.48 15.42
CA ILE A 257 -7.28 -3.95 16.43
C ILE A 257 -8.08 -3.84 17.75
N HIS A 258 -7.76 -4.71 18.71
CA HIS A 258 -8.40 -4.68 20.03
C HIS A 258 -7.81 -3.55 20.92
N PRO A 259 -8.56 -2.99 21.87
CA PRO A 259 -8.15 -1.82 22.66
C PRO A 259 -6.77 -1.93 23.31
N ASP A 260 -6.47 -3.05 23.95
CA ASP A 260 -5.22 -3.25 24.71
C ASP A 260 -4.21 -4.16 24.01
N ASP A 261 -4.50 -4.56 22.76
CA ASP A 261 -3.62 -5.49 22.04
C ASP A 261 -2.47 -4.71 21.37
N ARG A 262 -1.29 -4.92 21.91
CA ARG A 262 -0.05 -4.24 21.52
C ARG A 262 1.06 -5.25 21.25
N ILE A 263 1.95 -4.88 20.34
CA ILE A 263 3.11 -5.68 19.98
C ILE A 263 4.28 -4.74 19.66
N ASP A 264 5.51 -5.20 19.90
CA ASP A 264 6.70 -4.45 19.56
C ASP A 264 6.90 -4.41 18.05
N GLU A 265 7.22 -3.24 17.53
CA GLU A 265 7.37 -2.92 16.12
C GLU A 265 8.62 -2.09 15.87
N GLY A 266 9.30 -2.37 14.77
CA GLY A 266 10.50 -1.62 14.35
C GLY A 266 11.79 -2.13 14.99
N PRO A 267 12.90 -1.39 14.77
CA PRO A 267 12.97 -0.19 13.93
C PRO A 267 12.78 -0.48 12.44
N LEU A 268 12.52 0.58 11.66
CA LEU A 268 12.60 0.58 10.20
C LEU A 268 13.59 1.66 9.77
N GLY A 269 14.52 1.32 8.89
CA GLY A 269 15.47 2.25 8.31
C GLY A 269 14.78 3.28 7.41
N GLU A 270 15.25 4.52 7.46
CA GLU A 270 14.73 5.59 6.63
C GLU A 270 15.47 5.65 5.29
N TRP A 271 14.77 6.02 4.23
CA TRP A 271 15.35 6.20 2.89
C TRP A 271 16.54 7.19 2.86
N THR A 272 16.63 8.08 3.84
CA THR A 272 17.72 9.04 4.05
C THR A 272 18.99 8.41 4.59
N GLY A 273 18.97 7.11 5.01
CA GLY A 273 20.12 6.33 5.42
C GLY A 273 20.37 6.32 6.94
N TYR A 274 19.35 6.58 7.75
CA TYR A 274 19.45 6.48 9.22
C TYR A 274 18.19 5.83 9.82
N TYR A 275 18.23 5.49 11.09
CA TYR A 275 17.09 5.04 11.89
C TYR A 275 16.63 6.19 12.78
N ALA A 276 15.41 6.68 12.55
CA ALA A 276 14.84 7.80 13.31
C ALA A 276 14.49 7.43 14.76
N GLY A 277 14.31 6.14 15.06
CA GLY A 277 14.01 5.63 16.39
C GLY A 277 14.29 4.14 16.52
N GLY A 278 14.17 3.62 17.74
CA GLY A 278 14.23 2.19 18.03
C GLY A 278 12.86 1.51 17.87
N ALA A 279 12.76 0.27 18.34
CA ALA A 279 11.49 -0.43 18.45
C ALA A 279 10.52 0.31 19.39
N THR A 280 9.24 0.30 19.04
CA THR A 280 8.16 0.91 19.79
C THR A 280 6.98 -0.04 19.89
N THR A 281 6.16 0.08 20.92
CA THR A 281 4.98 -0.74 21.08
C THR A 281 3.82 -0.15 20.28
N GLN A 282 3.27 -0.92 19.33
CA GLN A 282 2.24 -0.49 18.39
C GLN A 282 0.96 -1.35 18.52
N PRO A 283 -0.19 -0.88 18.01
CA PRO A 283 -1.40 -1.70 17.90
C PRO A 283 -1.17 -2.95 17.06
N ALA A 284 -1.68 -4.09 17.54
CA ALA A 284 -1.67 -5.35 16.80
C ALA A 284 -2.96 -5.51 15.99
N ILE A 285 -2.83 -5.91 14.72
CA ILE A 285 -3.93 -6.35 13.87
C ILE A 285 -4.01 -7.87 13.99
N ARG A 286 -5.15 -8.41 14.42
CA ARG A 286 -5.45 -9.85 14.38
C ARG A 286 -6.20 -10.13 13.08
N LEU A 287 -5.55 -10.89 12.18
CA LEU A 287 -6.05 -11.12 10.84
C LEU A 287 -7.17 -12.16 10.84
N GLU A 288 -8.22 -11.87 10.08
CA GLU A 288 -9.39 -12.73 9.87
C GLU A 288 -9.49 -13.24 8.43
N THR A 289 -8.95 -12.47 7.46
CA THR A 289 -8.90 -12.85 6.05
C THR A 289 -7.60 -12.32 5.41
N PHE A 290 -7.03 -13.12 4.53
CA PHE A 290 -5.91 -12.74 3.67
C PHE A 290 -6.23 -13.13 2.23
N MET A 291 -6.01 -12.20 1.30
CA MET A 291 -6.32 -12.38 -0.13
C MET A 291 -5.16 -11.91 -1.00
N HIS A 292 -4.96 -12.56 -2.13
CA HIS A 292 -4.03 -12.07 -3.13
C HIS A 292 -4.35 -12.59 -4.55
N ARG A 293 -3.96 -11.83 -5.55
CA ARG A 293 -4.01 -12.25 -6.95
C ARG A 293 -3.08 -13.43 -7.19
N ASP A 294 -3.33 -14.15 -8.27
CA ASP A 294 -2.32 -15.08 -8.81
C ASP A 294 -1.03 -14.34 -9.15
N ASN A 295 0.12 -14.89 -8.72
CA ASN A 295 1.44 -14.28 -8.93
C ASN A 295 1.52 -12.83 -8.41
N PRO A 296 1.31 -12.60 -7.11
CA PRO A 296 1.16 -11.26 -6.55
C PRO A 296 2.44 -10.43 -6.66
N ILE A 297 2.25 -9.12 -6.70
CA ILE A 297 3.32 -8.12 -6.63
C ILE A 297 3.20 -7.38 -5.29
N LEU A 298 4.15 -7.57 -4.40
CA LEU A 298 4.34 -6.73 -3.23
C LEU A 298 4.91 -5.38 -3.68
N LEU A 299 4.32 -4.27 -3.17
CA LEU A 299 4.75 -2.92 -3.48
C LEU A 299 5.51 -2.34 -2.29
#